data_d1589bbb9ece08156fbe8a39eab56b22
#
_entry.id   d1589bbb9ece08156fbe8a39eab56b22
#
_cell.length_a   1.000
_cell.length_b   1.000
_cell.length_c   1.000
_cell.angle_alpha   90.00
_cell.angle_beta   90.00
_cell.angle_gamma   90.00
#
_symmetry.space_group_name_H-M   'P 1'
#
loop_
_entity.id
_entity.type
_entity.pdbx_description
1 polymer ?
#
loop_
_entity_poly.entity_id
_entity_poly.type
_entity_poly.pdbx_seq_one_letter_code
_entity_poly.pdbx_strand_id
1 'polypeptide(L)'
;MDKQIQYLQTCLPAAEKAGGTYDMNPVVILAQGALESGWGTSHLAREHHNYFGIMGYGASNGYWHGERAKVEGTGGVHYFRHYAGVEFSFLDFARLIRTGYHRAWSFSRQPEAYAKEIAYSPYISEQNGDNRELYCRNLIAITEKIITLKDMYDWMRGRAK
;
A
#
# COMPACT_ATOMS: atom_id res chain seq x y z
N MET A 1 0.14 -16.82 -14.73
CA MET A 1 1.23 -16.02 -14.14
C MET A 1 0.98 -15.87 -12.67
N ASP A 2 2.03 -15.98 -11.88
CA ASP A 2 1.96 -15.81 -10.42
C ASP A 2 1.41 -14.43 -10.06
N LYS A 3 0.47 -14.38 -9.10
CA LYS A 3 -0.16 -13.12 -8.69
C LYS A 3 0.84 -12.11 -8.11
N GLN A 4 1.94 -12.59 -7.51
CA GLN A 4 2.96 -11.72 -6.93
C GLN A 4 3.75 -11.02 -8.04
N ILE A 5 4.08 -11.72 -9.11
CA ILE A 5 4.74 -11.12 -10.28
C ILE A 5 3.80 -10.16 -11.00
N GLN A 6 2.53 -10.51 -11.13
CA GLN A 6 1.52 -9.61 -11.72
C GLN A 6 1.41 -8.31 -10.92
N TYR A 7 1.39 -8.43 -9.59
CA TYR A 7 1.36 -7.27 -8.70
C TYR A 7 2.57 -6.36 -8.93
N LEU A 8 3.78 -6.93 -9.00
CA LEU A 8 4.98 -6.14 -9.27
C LEU A 8 4.92 -5.46 -10.64
N GLN A 9 4.50 -6.17 -11.66
CA GLN A 9 4.38 -5.58 -13.01
C GLN A 9 3.43 -4.39 -13.03
N THR A 10 2.32 -4.49 -12.32
CA THR A 10 1.32 -3.44 -12.28
C THR A 10 1.72 -2.28 -11.37
N CYS A 11 2.31 -2.58 -10.22
CA CYS A 11 2.44 -1.62 -9.12
C CYS A 11 3.83 -1.06 -8.91
N LEU A 12 4.89 -1.72 -9.42
CA LEU A 12 6.26 -1.22 -9.24
C LEU A 12 6.45 0.20 -9.79
N PRO A 13 5.99 0.53 -11.02
CA PRO A 13 6.12 1.90 -11.50
C PRO A 13 5.38 2.91 -10.63
N ALA A 14 4.19 2.54 -10.14
CA ALA A 14 3.40 3.40 -9.26
C ALA A 14 4.10 3.64 -7.93
N ALA A 15 4.68 2.60 -7.35
CA ALA A 15 5.43 2.70 -6.09
C ALA A 15 6.70 3.54 -6.24
N GLU A 16 7.41 3.38 -7.35
CA GLU A 16 8.61 4.17 -7.63
C GLU A 16 8.25 5.65 -7.79
N LYS A 17 7.17 5.96 -8.48
CA LYS A 17 6.71 7.34 -8.65
C LYS A 17 6.30 7.95 -7.31
N ALA A 18 5.54 7.22 -6.52
CA ALA A 18 5.11 7.69 -5.19
C ALA A 18 6.29 7.89 -4.25
N GLY A 19 7.23 6.94 -4.26
CA GLY A 19 8.45 7.03 -3.46
C GLY A 19 9.32 8.22 -3.85
N GLY A 20 9.46 8.49 -5.15
CA GLY A 20 10.21 9.64 -5.64
C GLY A 20 9.53 10.96 -5.29
N THR A 21 8.20 11.00 -5.35
CA THR A 21 7.44 12.23 -5.07
C THR A 21 7.50 12.60 -3.57
N TYR A 22 7.42 11.61 -2.69
CA TYR A 22 7.31 11.85 -1.25
C TYR A 22 8.55 11.42 -0.45
N ASP A 23 9.65 11.12 -1.13
CA ASP A 23 10.90 10.67 -0.52
C ASP A 23 10.65 9.50 0.46
N MET A 24 10.06 8.45 -0.07
CA MET A 24 9.69 7.26 0.68
C MET A 24 10.20 6.02 -0.04
N ASN A 25 10.63 5.02 0.72
CA ASN A 25 11.13 3.76 0.16
C ASN A 25 10.04 3.03 -0.62
N PRO A 26 10.19 2.83 -1.95
CA PRO A 26 9.18 2.12 -2.74
C PRO A 26 8.90 0.70 -2.26
N VAL A 27 9.88 0.05 -1.64
CA VAL A 27 9.74 -1.32 -1.14
C VAL A 27 8.68 -1.41 -0.05
N VAL A 28 8.68 -0.48 0.91
CA VAL A 28 7.67 -0.50 1.99
C VAL A 28 6.29 -0.10 1.46
N ILE A 29 6.23 0.76 0.45
CA ILE A 29 4.97 1.11 -0.23
C ILE A 29 4.38 -0.14 -0.90
N LEU A 30 5.20 -0.85 -1.68
CA LEU A 30 4.79 -2.10 -2.33
C LEU A 30 4.35 -3.15 -1.32
N ALA A 31 5.11 -3.31 -0.25
CA ALA A 31 4.80 -4.32 0.77
C ALA A 31 3.46 -4.04 1.45
N GLN A 32 3.21 -2.80 1.82
CA GLN A 32 1.95 -2.45 2.47
C GLN A 32 0.77 -2.56 1.50
N GLY A 33 0.95 -2.17 0.25
CA GLY A 33 -0.04 -2.37 -0.79
C GLY A 33 -0.36 -3.85 -1.03
N ALA A 34 0.66 -4.71 -1.03
CA ALA A 34 0.47 -6.16 -1.18
C ALA A 34 -0.30 -6.74 0.00
N LEU A 35 0.04 -6.34 1.22
CA LEU A 35 -0.64 -6.80 2.43
C LEU A 35 -2.12 -6.39 2.43
N GLU A 36 -2.40 -5.14 2.15
CA GLU A 36 -3.76 -4.59 2.23
C GLU A 36 -4.67 -5.08 1.09
N SER A 37 -4.11 -5.42 -0.06
CA SER A 37 -4.88 -5.78 -1.24
C SER A 37 -4.83 -7.27 -1.59
N GLY A 38 -4.16 -8.09 -0.76
CA GLY A 38 -3.93 -9.49 -1.11
C GLY A 38 -3.18 -9.61 -2.43
N TRP A 39 -2.06 -8.89 -2.56
CA TRP A 39 -1.26 -8.86 -3.80
C TRP A 39 -2.07 -8.35 -5.00
N GLY A 40 -2.94 -7.36 -4.76
CA GLY A 40 -3.74 -6.73 -5.82
C GLY A 40 -4.96 -7.52 -6.27
N THR A 41 -5.36 -8.56 -5.52
CA THR A 41 -6.48 -9.41 -5.90
C THR A 41 -7.82 -8.98 -5.31
N SER A 42 -7.82 -8.04 -4.35
CA SER A 42 -9.05 -7.60 -3.71
C SER A 42 -9.98 -6.89 -4.68
N HIS A 43 -11.27 -6.88 -4.36
CA HIS A 43 -12.27 -6.14 -5.13
C HIS A 43 -11.93 -4.64 -5.22
N LEU A 44 -11.51 -4.06 -4.08
CA LEU A 44 -11.13 -2.64 -4.06
C LEU A 44 -9.96 -2.33 -5.00
N ALA A 45 -8.96 -3.20 -5.03
CA ALA A 45 -7.82 -3.01 -5.93
C ALA A 45 -8.22 -3.15 -7.40
N ARG A 46 -8.97 -4.22 -7.73
CA ARG A 46 -9.33 -4.53 -9.11
C ARG A 46 -10.34 -3.55 -9.71
N GLU A 47 -11.36 -3.19 -8.95
CA GLU A 47 -12.48 -2.40 -9.46
C GLU A 47 -12.34 -0.91 -9.16
N HIS A 48 -11.61 -0.53 -8.11
CA HIS A 48 -11.53 0.85 -7.65
C HIS A 48 -10.12 1.38 -7.54
N HIS A 49 -9.13 0.59 -7.96
CA HIS A 49 -7.69 0.93 -7.90
C HIS A 49 -7.22 1.34 -6.50
N ASN A 50 -7.94 0.94 -5.46
CA ASN A 50 -7.59 1.24 -4.08
C ASN A 50 -6.86 0.04 -3.48
N TYR A 51 -5.52 0.14 -3.44
CA TYR A 51 -4.64 -0.95 -3.00
C TYR A 51 -4.37 -0.93 -1.50
N PHE A 52 -4.77 0.13 -0.81
CA PHE A 52 -4.42 0.33 0.60
C PHE A 52 -5.64 0.35 1.52
N GLY A 53 -6.84 0.23 0.97
CA GLY A 53 -8.07 0.27 1.76
C GLY A 53 -8.34 1.63 2.39
N ILE A 54 -7.92 2.72 1.74
CA ILE A 54 -8.14 4.06 2.28
C ILE A 54 -9.63 4.39 2.27
N MET A 55 -10.13 4.82 3.43
CA MET A 55 -11.53 5.15 3.60
C MET A 55 -11.93 6.39 2.80
N GLY A 56 -13.19 6.42 2.36
CA GLY A 56 -13.74 7.47 1.49
C GLY A 56 -14.16 8.74 2.24
N TYR A 57 -13.31 9.21 3.15
CA TYR A 57 -13.55 10.39 3.96
C TYR A 57 -12.39 11.37 3.81
N GLY A 58 -12.60 12.58 4.32
CA GLY A 58 -11.60 13.64 4.27
C GLY A 58 -11.69 14.46 2.99
N ALA A 59 -10.79 15.43 2.88
CA ALA A 59 -10.77 16.36 1.74
C ALA A 59 -10.24 15.67 0.48
N SER A 60 -10.82 16.01 -0.66
CA SER A 60 -10.26 15.63 -1.96
C SER A 60 -8.88 16.28 -2.15
N ASN A 61 -8.08 15.71 -3.05
CA ASN A 61 -6.73 16.20 -3.34
C ASN A 61 -6.40 15.96 -4.80
N GLY A 62 -5.15 16.16 -5.21
CA GLY A 62 -4.76 15.97 -6.59
C GLY A 62 -4.81 14.52 -7.09
N TYR A 63 -4.97 13.55 -6.19
CA TYR A 63 -5.00 12.12 -6.52
C TYR A 63 -6.36 11.49 -6.31
N TRP A 64 -7.16 12.04 -5.41
CA TRP A 64 -8.52 11.57 -5.13
C TRP A 64 -9.50 12.72 -5.19
N HIS A 65 -10.51 12.58 -6.06
CA HIS A 65 -11.47 13.64 -6.34
C HIS A 65 -12.80 13.50 -5.62
N GLY A 66 -12.84 12.66 -4.57
CA GLY A 66 -14.04 12.48 -3.76
C GLY A 66 -14.93 11.30 -4.17
N GLU A 67 -14.59 10.58 -5.21
CA GLU A 67 -15.36 9.41 -5.64
C GLU A 67 -15.19 8.25 -4.67
N ARG A 68 -16.30 7.57 -4.34
CA ARG A 68 -16.29 6.53 -3.32
C ARG A 68 -16.87 5.23 -3.83
N ALA A 69 -16.30 4.12 -3.33
CA ALA A 69 -16.83 2.77 -3.51
C ALA A 69 -17.59 2.39 -2.24
N LYS A 70 -18.83 1.97 -2.42
CA LYS A 70 -19.66 1.44 -1.32
C LYS A 70 -19.41 -0.06 -1.20
N VAL A 71 -19.01 -0.50 -0.01
CA VAL A 71 -18.78 -1.93 0.27
C VAL A 71 -19.68 -2.36 1.42
N GLU A 72 -20.53 -3.36 1.18
CA GLU A 72 -21.39 -3.96 2.19
C GLU A 72 -20.69 -5.19 2.77
N GLY A 73 -20.67 -5.30 4.10
CA GLY A 73 -20.02 -6.41 4.79
C GLY A 73 -20.68 -6.68 6.13
N THR A 74 -20.12 -7.62 6.89
CA THR A 74 -20.66 -8.05 8.19
C THR A 74 -20.68 -6.92 9.23
N GLY A 75 -19.80 -5.93 9.08
CA GLY A 75 -19.74 -4.75 9.94
C GLY A 75 -20.60 -3.58 9.46
N GLY A 76 -21.47 -3.80 8.43
CA GLY A 76 -22.32 -2.77 7.85
C GLY A 76 -21.79 -2.25 6.53
N VAL A 77 -22.15 -1.01 6.20
CA VAL A 77 -21.75 -0.36 4.96
C VAL A 77 -20.54 0.53 5.21
N HIS A 78 -19.52 0.37 4.38
CA HIS A 78 -18.32 1.18 4.43
C HIS A 78 -18.06 1.83 3.08
N TYR A 79 -17.48 3.03 3.10
CA TYR A 79 -17.12 3.76 1.89
C TYR A 79 -15.60 3.87 1.82
N PHE A 80 -15.06 3.50 0.65
CA PHE A 80 -13.62 3.57 0.37
C PHE A 80 -13.38 4.50 -0.80
N ARG A 81 -12.17 5.03 -0.89
CA ARG A 81 -11.81 5.89 -2.00
C ARG A 81 -11.76 5.11 -3.30
N HIS A 82 -12.36 5.67 -4.35
CA HIS A 82 -12.23 5.20 -5.71
C HIS A 82 -11.22 6.07 -6.44
N TYR A 83 -10.25 5.46 -7.09
CA TYR A 83 -9.22 6.18 -7.84
C TYR A 83 -9.36 5.91 -9.34
N ALA A 84 -8.96 6.89 -10.14
CA ALA A 84 -9.01 6.79 -11.61
C ALA A 84 -7.95 5.83 -12.17
N GLY A 85 -6.92 5.53 -11.39
CA GLY A 85 -5.86 4.62 -11.80
C GLY A 85 -4.99 4.20 -10.64
N VAL A 86 -4.18 3.15 -10.87
CA VAL A 86 -3.32 2.55 -9.84
C VAL A 86 -2.36 3.59 -9.23
N GLU A 87 -1.72 4.40 -10.07
CA GLU A 87 -0.73 5.38 -9.60
C GLU A 87 -1.30 6.35 -8.57
N PHE A 88 -2.59 6.69 -8.69
CA PHE A 88 -3.20 7.67 -7.79
C PHE A 88 -3.40 7.11 -6.38
N SER A 89 -3.73 5.82 -6.25
CA SER A 89 -3.80 5.24 -4.91
C SER A 89 -2.44 5.16 -4.25
N PHE A 90 -1.38 4.88 -5.00
CA PHE A 90 -0.02 4.83 -4.48
C PHE A 90 0.47 6.22 -4.06
N LEU A 91 0.21 7.23 -4.89
CA LEU A 91 0.56 8.61 -4.56
C LEU A 91 -0.23 9.13 -3.34
N ASP A 92 -1.52 8.83 -3.28
CA ASP A 92 -2.36 9.24 -2.15
C ASP A 92 -1.94 8.55 -0.86
N PHE A 93 -1.58 7.26 -0.93
CA PHE A 93 -1.05 6.53 0.22
C PHE A 93 0.25 7.16 0.73
N ALA A 94 1.22 7.39 -0.16
CA ALA A 94 2.50 7.98 0.22
C ALA A 94 2.30 9.38 0.83
N ARG A 95 1.41 10.18 0.25
CA ARG A 95 1.02 11.48 0.80
C ARG A 95 0.48 11.32 2.22
N LEU A 96 -0.43 10.37 2.43
CA LEU A 96 -1.03 10.11 3.73
C LEU A 96 0.02 9.75 4.78
N ILE A 97 0.93 8.84 4.45
CA ILE A 97 2.00 8.44 5.38
C ILE A 97 2.93 9.63 5.66
N ARG A 98 3.31 10.37 4.63
CA ARG A 98 4.20 11.53 4.78
C ARG A 98 3.61 12.59 5.70
N THR A 99 2.31 12.87 5.57
CA THR A 99 1.65 13.96 6.30
C THR A 99 1.00 13.51 7.60
N GLY A 100 0.42 12.30 7.64
CA GLY A 100 -0.34 11.82 8.79
C GLY A 100 0.43 10.87 9.72
N TYR A 101 1.51 10.27 9.23
CA TYR A 101 2.29 9.26 9.95
C TYR A 101 3.78 9.54 9.77
N HIS A 102 4.16 10.78 10.03
CA HIS A 102 5.50 11.31 9.74
C HIS A 102 6.62 10.49 10.38
N ARG A 103 6.41 10.01 11.62
CA ARG A 103 7.42 9.19 12.29
C ARG A 103 7.66 7.89 11.53
N ALA A 104 6.59 7.19 11.12
CA ALA A 104 6.73 5.98 10.30
C ALA A 104 7.41 6.31 8.98
N TRP A 105 6.98 7.40 8.33
CA TRP A 105 7.60 7.85 7.09
C TRP A 105 9.12 8.03 7.25
N SER A 106 9.57 8.61 8.36
CA SER A 106 10.99 8.86 8.61
C SER A 106 11.82 7.57 8.67
N PHE A 107 11.18 6.42 8.95
CA PHE A 107 11.84 5.12 9.00
C PHE A 107 11.65 4.29 7.72
N SER A 108 11.15 4.86 6.64
CA SER A 108 10.79 4.06 5.45
C SER A 108 11.97 3.31 4.84
N ARG A 109 13.20 3.79 5.01
CA ARG A 109 14.40 3.13 4.48
C ARG A 109 14.94 2.04 5.42
N GLN A 110 14.30 1.84 6.55
CA GLN A 110 14.58 0.78 7.52
C GLN A 110 13.30 -0.05 7.67
N PRO A 111 13.07 -1.05 6.81
CA PRO A 111 11.75 -1.70 6.69
C PRO A 111 11.20 -2.29 7.99
N GLU A 112 12.05 -2.86 8.85
CA GLU A 112 11.57 -3.40 10.13
C GLU A 112 11.11 -2.28 11.07
N ALA A 113 11.87 -1.19 11.14
CA ALA A 113 11.50 -0.03 11.95
C ALA A 113 10.21 0.62 11.43
N TYR A 114 10.07 0.73 10.10
CA TYR A 114 8.84 1.23 9.48
C TYR A 114 7.65 0.36 9.86
N ALA A 115 7.79 -0.96 9.72
CA ALA A 115 6.70 -1.90 10.02
C ALA A 115 6.24 -1.75 11.48
N LYS A 116 7.18 -1.62 12.40
CA LYS A 116 6.87 -1.45 13.82
C LYS A 116 6.16 -0.12 14.08
N GLU A 117 6.68 0.96 13.53
CA GLU A 117 6.08 2.29 13.72
C GLU A 117 4.65 2.37 13.17
N ILE A 118 4.41 1.81 11.97
CA ILE A 118 3.08 1.86 11.37
C ILE A 118 2.10 0.95 12.12
N ALA A 119 2.55 -0.24 12.55
CA ALA A 119 1.71 -1.19 13.27
C ALA A 119 1.24 -0.66 14.62
N TYR A 120 2.08 0.12 15.29
CA TYR A 120 1.77 0.69 16.61
C TYR A 120 1.29 2.13 16.56
N SER A 121 1.04 2.64 15.34
CA SER A 121 0.44 3.95 15.13
C SER A 121 -1.08 3.85 15.04
N PRO A 122 -1.79 4.98 15.01
CA PRO A 122 -3.25 4.98 14.78
C PRO A 122 -3.68 4.42 13.43
N TYR A 123 -2.75 4.12 12.52
CA TYR A 123 -3.05 3.47 11.25
C TYR A 123 -3.73 2.10 11.47
N ILE A 124 -3.33 1.40 12.52
CA ILE A 124 -3.90 0.11 12.91
C ILE A 124 -4.73 0.31 14.18
N SER A 125 -6.02 -0.05 14.13
CA SER A 125 -6.95 0.08 15.25
C SER A 125 -7.23 -1.28 15.87
N GLU A 126 -6.81 -1.48 17.12
CA GLU A 126 -7.13 -2.70 17.85
C GLU A 126 -8.63 -2.80 18.20
N GLN A 127 -9.34 -1.68 18.19
CA GLN A 127 -10.79 -1.67 18.44
C GLN A 127 -11.58 -2.37 17.35
N ASN A 128 -11.02 -2.48 16.15
CA ASN A 128 -11.65 -3.19 15.03
C ASN A 128 -11.20 -4.65 14.92
N GLY A 129 -10.57 -5.19 15.97
CA GLY A 129 -10.08 -6.56 15.98
C GLY A 129 -8.72 -6.75 15.36
N ASP A 130 -8.05 -5.68 14.96
CA ASP A 130 -6.70 -5.76 14.41
C ASP A 130 -5.70 -6.14 15.50
N ASN A 131 -4.70 -6.94 15.12
CA ASN A 131 -3.59 -7.34 15.99
C ASN A 131 -2.33 -6.67 15.48
N ARG A 132 -1.82 -5.72 16.24
CA ARG A 132 -0.64 -4.90 15.85
C ARG A 132 0.61 -5.75 15.69
N GLU A 133 0.83 -6.69 16.59
CA GLU A 133 2.01 -7.57 16.48
C GLU A 133 1.94 -8.45 15.24
N LEU A 134 0.78 -9.02 14.96
CA LEU A 134 0.58 -9.83 13.75
C LEU A 134 0.74 -9.00 12.49
N TYR A 135 0.17 -7.78 12.47
CA TYR A 135 0.33 -6.87 11.34
C TYR A 135 1.81 -6.57 11.09
N CYS A 136 2.56 -6.26 12.15
CA CYS A 136 3.98 -5.98 12.06
C CYS A 136 4.75 -7.16 11.46
N ARG A 137 4.52 -8.36 11.98
CA ARG A 137 5.18 -9.58 11.47
C ARG A 137 4.84 -9.86 10.03
N ASN A 138 3.58 -9.71 9.67
CA ASN A 138 3.13 -9.94 8.29
C ASN A 138 3.74 -8.92 7.33
N LEU A 139 3.80 -7.66 7.74
CA LEU A 139 4.39 -6.61 6.90
C LEU A 139 5.89 -6.85 6.70
N ILE A 140 6.62 -7.26 7.75
CA ILE A 140 8.04 -7.59 7.65
C ILE A 140 8.23 -8.77 6.67
N ALA A 141 7.44 -9.83 6.81
CA ALA A 141 7.55 -11.01 5.95
C ALA A 141 7.28 -10.67 4.48
N ILE A 142 6.24 -9.86 4.22
CA ILE A 142 5.92 -9.43 2.86
C ILE A 142 7.01 -8.50 2.32
N THR A 143 7.57 -7.63 3.16
CA THR A 143 8.67 -6.75 2.74
C THR A 143 9.89 -7.57 2.29
N GLU A 144 10.27 -8.59 3.04
CA GLU A 144 11.37 -9.48 2.65
C GLU A 144 11.07 -10.18 1.33
N LYS A 145 9.84 -10.64 1.14
CA LYS A 145 9.40 -11.24 -0.11
C LYS A 145 9.47 -10.26 -1.28
N ILE A 146 9.03 -9.03 -1.07
CA ILE A 146 9.08 -7.96 -2.09
C ILE A 146 10.53 -7.68 -2.49
N ILE A 147 11.45 -7.59 -1.54
CA ILE A 147 12.86 -7.36 -1.82
C ILE A 147 13.40 -8.46 -2.75
N THR A 148 13.15 -9.72 -2.41
CA THR A 148 13.60 -10.86 -3.21
C THR A 148 12.98 -10.84 -4.61
N LEU A 149 11.67 -10.63 -4.69
CA LEU A 149 10.96 -10.60 -5.98
C LEU A 149 11.37 -9.42 -6.85
N LYS A 150 11.60 -8.26 -6.25
CA LYS A 150 12.03 -7.08 -6.98
C LYS A 150 13.42 -7.27 -7.59
N ASP A 151 14.35 -7.83 -6.82
CA ASP A 151 15.69 -8.11 -7.32
C ASP A 151 15.63 -9.09 -8.50
N MET A 152 14.84 -10.14 -8.38
CA MET A 152 14.67 -11.13 -9.45
C MET A 152 14.00 -10.49 -10.67
N TYR A 153 12.99 -9.66 -10.46
CA TYR A 153 12.27 -8.97 -11.53
C TYR A 153 13.18 -7.99 -12.26
N ASP A 154 13.97 -7.22 -11.54
CA ASP A 154 14.91 -6.27 -12.12
C ASP A 154 16.00 -7.02 -12.93
N TRP A 155 16.48 -8.15 -12.42
CA TRP A 155 17.45 -8.99 -13.12
C TRP A 155 16.88 -9.53 -14.44
N MET A 156 15.65 -10.03 -14.40
CA MET A 156 14.96 -10.53 -15.60
C MET A 156 14.79 -9.44 -16.65
N ARG A 157 14.39 -8.22 -16.23
CA ARG A 157 14.25 -7.08 -17.13
C ARG A 157 15.60 -6.66 -17.73
N GLY A 158 16.66 -6.69 -16.94
CA GLY A 158 18.01 -6.37 -17.39
C GLY A 158 18.50 -7.34 -18.48
N ARG A 159 18.11 -8.61 -18.39
CA ARG A 159 18.48 -9.62 -19.41
C ARG A 159 17.66 -9.51 -20.69
N ALA A 160 16.47 -8.94 -20.62
CA ALA A 160 15.60 -8.75 -21.77
C ALA A 160 16.05 -7.59 -22.66
N LYS A 161 16.99 -6.77 -22.18
CA LYS A 161 17.60 -5.71 -22.95
C LYS A 161 18.85 -6.24 -23.66
#